data_556928cb39211f404d10a74a1cea3182
#
_entry.id   556928cb39211f404d10a74a1cea3182
#
_cell.length_a   1.000
_cell.length_b   1.000
_cell.length_c   1.000
_cell.angle_alpha   90.00
_cell.angle_beta   90.00
_cell.angle_gamma   90.00
#
_symmetry.space_group_name_H-M   'P 1'
#
loop_
_entity.id
_entity.type
_entity.pdbx_description
1 polymer ?
#
loop_
_entity_poly.entity_id
_entity_poly.type
_entity_poly.pdbx_seq_one_letter_code
_entity_poly.pdbx_strand_id
1 'polypeptide(L)'
;MINPKKILDNCTGFEWDQGNLTKNWDRHDVEGWEWEQIFFNRPLIIKRDKEHSKTENRYYVLGRTNFNRLLFSVFTARNDKIRIISARDMTDAEIERYLK
;
A
#
# COMPACT_ATOMS: atom_id res chain seq x y z
N MET A 1 10.44 18.80 -3.39
CA MET A 1 9.70 17.54 -3.62
C MET A 1 9.26 16.97 -2.30
N ILE A 2 8.00 16.63 -2.19
CA ILE A 2 7.46 16.10 -0.94
C ILE A 2 7.89 14.64 -0.78
N ASN A 3 8.44 14.30 0.39
CA ASN A 3 8.76 12.93 0.73
C ASN A 3 7.44 12.10 0.75
N PRO A 4 7.34 11.00 -0.01
CA PRO A 4 6.12 10.20 -0.03
C PRO A 4 5.61 9.77 1.35
N LYS A 5 6.51 9.54 2.30
CA LYS A 5 6.12 9.18 3.67
C LYS A 5 5.35 10.28 4.40
N LYS A 6 5.56 11.55 4.02
CA LYS A 6 4.85 12.67 4.64
C LYS A 6 3.37 12.69 4.30
N ILE A 7 2.97 12.04 3.21
CA ILE A 7 1.56 11.90 2.87
C ILE A 7 0.79 11.21 3.99
N LEU A 8 1.43 10.24 4.65
CA LEU A 8 0.81 9.50 5.74
C LEU A 8 0.54 10.39 6.96
N ASP A 9 1.36 11.42 7.16
CA ASP A 9 1.21 12.32 8.31
C ASP A 9 -0.11 13.09 8.26
N ASN A 10 -0.65 13.30 7.07
CA ASN A 10 -1.90 14.01 6.86
C ASN A 10 -3.11 13.09 6.75
N CYS A 11 -2.89 11.78 6.78
CA CYS A 11 -3.97 10.80 6.65
C CYS A 11 -4.51 10.43 8.04
N THR A 12 -5.84 10.39 8.16
CA THR A 12 -6.52 10.12 9.42
C THR A 12 -7.18 8.75 9.46
N GLY A 13 -6.97 7.93 8.43
CA GLY A 13 -7.54 6.59 8.39
C GLY A 13 -7.50 6.00 7.00
N PHE A 14 -8.26 4.92 6.83
CA PHE A 14 -8.33 4.16 5.59
C PHE A 14 -9.72 4.25 4.99
N GLU A 15 -9.77 4.32 3.66
CA GLU A 15 -11.02 4.29 2.92
C GLU A 15 -11.02 3.04 2.04
N TRP A 16 -12.13 2.32 2.06
CA TRP A 16 -12.25 1.06 1.35
C TRP A 16 -13.22 1.18 0.18
N ASP A 17 -12.78 0.68 -0.98
CA ASP A 17 -13.63 0.45 -2.13
C ASP A 17 -14.02 -1.02 -2.12
N GLN A 18 -15.32 -1.32 -2.11
CA GLN A 18 -15.80 -2.70 -2.04
C GLN A 18 -15.30 -3.55 -3.20
N GLY A 19 -15.25 -2.97 -4.40
CA GLY A 19 -14.73 -3.69 -5.57
C GLY A 19 -13.26 -4.05 -5.41
N ASN A 20 -12.44 -3.14 -4.86
CA ASN A 20 -11.02 -3.41 -4.64
C ASN A 20 -10.80 -4.42 -3.52
N LEU A 21 -11.61 -4.39 -2.46
CA LEU A 21 -11.54 -5.40 -1.42
C LEU A 21 -11.80 -6.80 -1.98
N THR A 22 -12.87 -6.95 -2.73
CA THR A 22 -13.24 -8.22 -3.34
C THR A 22 -12.18 -8.70 -4.32
N LYS A 23 -11.70 -7.81 -5.16
CA LYS A 23 -10.66 -8.11 -6.14
C LYS A 23 -9.36 -8.60 -5.49
N ASN A 24 -8.92 -7.93 -4.43
CA ASN A 24 -7.68 -8.31 -3.76
C ASN A 24 -7.81 -9.64 -3.05
N TRP A 25 -8.97 -9.91 -2.47
CA TRP A 25 -9.23 -11.22 -1.88
C TRP A 25 -9.28 -12.32 -2.94
N ASP A 26 -10.06 -12.12 -4.02
CA ASP A 26 -10.26 -13.13 -5.05
C ASP A 26 -8.99 -13.43 -5.83
N ARG A 27 -8.15 -12.42 -6.08
CA ARG A 27 -6.94 -12.59 -6.90
C ARG A 27 -5.70 -12.91 -6.11
N HIS A 28 -5.58 -12.38 -4.90
CA HIS A 28 -4.32 -12.38 -4.15
C HIS A 28 -4.46 -12.86 -2.72
N ASP A 29 -5.66 -13.23 -2.29
CA ASP A 29 -5.96 -13.66 -0.93
C ASP A 29 -5.50 -12.64 0.12
N VAL A 30 -5.65 -11.34 -0.17
CA VAL A 30 -5.29 -10.27 0.75
C VAL A 30 -6.55 -9.70 1.37
N GLU A 31 -6.63 -9.76 2.69
CA GLU A 31 -7.71 -9.17 3.46
C GLU A 31 -7.43 -7.70 3.78
N GLY A 32 -8.49 -6.92 3.98
CA GLY A 32 -8.36 -5.50 4.30
C GLY A 32 -7.50 -5.23 5.52
N TRP A 33 -7.69 -6.01 6.59
CA TRP A 33 -6.91 -5.82 7.82
C TRP A 33 -5.42 -6.11 7.62
N GLU A 34 -5.07 -7.04 6.73
CA GLU A 34 -3.67 -7.32 6.40
C GLU A 34 -3.01 -6.10 5.75
N TRP A 35 -3.72 -5.50 4.80
CA TRP A 35 -3.22 -4.33 4.11
C TRP A 35 -3.02 -3.15 5.05
N GLU A 36 -3.98 -2.93 5.97
CA GLU A 36 -3.85 -1.83 6.94
C GLU A 36 -2.63 -1.99 7.84
N GLN A 37 -2.34 -3.23 8.25
CA GLN A 37 -1.23 -3.51 9.16
C GLN A 37 0.13 -3.09 8.60
N ILE A 38 0.34 -3.16 7.29
CA ILE A 38 1.65 -2.84 6.73
C ILE A 38 2.06 -1.38 6.99
N PHE A 39 1.09 -0.48 7.16
CA PHE A 39 1.38 0.94 7.41
C PHE A 39 1.88 1.20 8.83
N PHE A 40 1.70 0.26 9.74
CA PHE A 40 2.10 0.39 11.14
C PHE A 40 3.37 -0.38 11.48
N ASN A 41 3.91 -1.15 10.54
CA ASN A 41 5.12 -1.93 10.74
C ASN A 41 6.30 -1.34 9.99
N ARG A 42 7.51 -1.65 10.44
CA ARG A 42 8.73 -1.18 9.80
C ARG A 42 9.60 -2.38 9.40
N PRO A 43 10.40 -2.26 8.34
CA PRO A 43 10.52 -1.09 7.48
C PRO A 43 9.26 -0.89 6.61
N LEU A 44 9.03 0.34 6.20
CA LEU A 44 7.94 0.71 5.30
C LEU A 44 8.54 1.54 4.17
N ILE A 45 8.52 1.00 2.95
CA ILE A 45 9.08 1.66 1.78
C ILE A 45 7.94 2.19 0.93
N ILE A 46 7.88 3.50 0.72
CA ILE A 46 6.85 4.16 -0.08
C ILE A 46 7.51 4.97 -1.17
N LYS A 47 7.02 4.83 -2.41
CA LYS A 47 7.45 5.64 -3.54
C LYS A 47 6.25 6.10 -4.36
N ARG A 48 6.40 7.27 -4.99
CA ARG A 48 5.38 7.78 -5.90
C ARG A 48 5.46 7.02 -7.23
N ASP A 49 4.32 6.59 -7.74
CA ASP A 49 4.20 5.96 -9.05
C ASP A 49 3.94 7.05 -10.08
N LYS A 50 4.99 7.56 -10.70
CA LYS A 50 4.90 8.68 -11.64
C LYS A 50 4.13 8.33 -12.90
N GLU A 51 4.23 7.09 -13.38
CA GLU A 51 3.58 6.66 -14.61
C GLU A 51 2.07 6.63 -14.50
N HIS A 52 1.55 6.30 -13.31
CA HIS A 52 0.13 6.13 -13.08
C HIS A 52 -0.49 7.26 -12.26
N SER A 53 0.19 8.42 -12.18
CA SER A 53 -0.28 9.57 -11.39
C SER A 53 -0.86 10.68 -12.25
N LYS A 54 -1.63 10.34 -13.31
CA LYS A 54 -2.15 11.33 -14.26
C LYS A 54 -3.32 12.12 -13.72
N THR A 55 -4.28 11.46 -13.07
CA THR A 55 -5.48 12.11 -12.55
C THR A 55 -5.44 12.29 -11.04
N GLU A 56 -4.78 11.39 -10.34
CA GLU A 56 -4.54 11.49 -8.90
C GLU A 56 -3.20 10.85 -8.59
N ASN A 57 -2.55 11.29 -7.52
CA ASN A 57 -1.24 10.76 -7.16
C ASN A 57 -1.38 9.35 -6.62
N ARG A 58 -0.67 8.42 -7.24
CA ARG A 58 -0.60 7.04 -6.81
C ARG A 58 0.77 6.74 -6.22
N TYR A 59 0.76 5.89 -5.23
CA TYR A 59 1.97 5.48 -4.52
C TYR A 59 2.00 3.96 -4.45
N TYR A 60 3.21 3.39 -4.50
CA TYR A 60 3.35 1.99 -4.17
C TYR A 60 4.13 1.84 -2.87
N VAL A 61 3.86 0.76 -2.18
CA VAL A 61 4.42 0.50 -0.86
C VAL A 61 4.84 -0.95 -0.74
N LEU A 62 5.99 -1.16 -0.08
CA LEU A 62 6.44 -2.47 0.36
C LEU A 62 6.39 -2.46 1.88
N GLY A 63 5.69 -3.44 2.46
CA GLY A 63 5.55 -3.51 3.92
C GLY A 63 5.24 -4.92 4.37
N ARG A 64 5.12 -5.10 5.70
CA ARG A 64 4.84 -6.41 6.29
C ARG A 64 3.66 -6.32 7.24
N THR A 65 2.89 -7.41 7.30
CA THR A 65 1.83 -7.55 8.28
C THR A 65 2.41 -7.92 9.63
N ASN A 66 1.55 -7.95 10.67
CA ASN A 66 1.97 -8.37 12.01
C ASN A 66 2.48 -9.82 12.04
N PHE A 67 2.11 -10.63 11.07
CA PHE A 67 2.54 -12.02 10.95
C PHE A 67 3.65 -12.20 9.92
N ASN A 68 4.32 -11.09 9.53
CA ASN A 68 5.43 -11.09 8.57
C ASN A 68 5.06 -11.53 7.15
N ARG A 69 3.80 -11.40 6.75
CA ARG A 69 3.44 -11.51 5.35
C ARG A 69 3.94 -10.26 4.63
N LEU A 70 4.73 -10.43 3.57
CA LEU A 70 5.35 -9.33 2.83
C LEU A 70 4.46 -8.93 1.66
N LEU A 71 3.94 -7.70 1.69
CA LEU A 71 2.98 -7.23 0.70
C LEU A 71 3.52 -6.06 -0.11
N PHE A 72 3.19 -6.07 -1.40
CA PHE A 72 3.27 -4.92 -2.29
C PHE A 72 1.86 -4.37 -2.45
N SER A 73 1.72 -3.04 -2.34
CA SER A 73 0.42 -2.41 -2.50
C SER A 73 0.54 -1.11 -3.30
N VAL A 74 -0.54 -0.76 -3.99
CA VAL A 74 -0.69 0.54 -4.64
C VAL A 74 -1.85 1.25 -3.95
N PHE A 75 -1.65 2.51 -3.60
CA PHE A 75 -2.68 3.29 -2.92
C PHE A 75 -2.67 4.74 -3.42
N THR A 76 -3.74 5.45 -3.12
CA THR A 76 -3.82 6.90 -3.26
C THR A 76 -4.31 7.50 -1.95
N ALA A 77 -4.02 8.78 -1.74
CA ALA A 77 -4.56 9.53 -0.60
C ALA A 77 -5.69 10.42 -1.12
N ARG A 78 -6.88 10.29 -0.52
CA ARG A 78 -8.05 11.05 -0.92
C ARG A 78 -8.83 11.46 0.33
N ASN A 79 -9.15 12.76 0.46
CA ASN A 79 -9.90 13.28 1.61
C ASN A 79 -9.25 12.86 2.95
N ASP A 80 -7.93 12.96 3.04
CA ASP A 80 -7.14 12.59 4.22
C ASP A 80 -7.24 11.10 4.59
N LYS A 81 -7.65 10.25 3.64
CA LYS A 81 -7.73 8.81 3.82
C LYS A 81 -6.78 8.10 2.86
N ILE A 82 -6.23 7.00 3.32
CA ILE A 82 -5.44 6.09 2.48
C ILE A 82 -6.42 5.13 1.82
N ARG A 83 -6.45 5.15 0.49
CA ARG A 83 -7.36 4.31 -0.30
C ARG A 83 -6.58 3.29 -1.10
N ILE A 84 -6.85 2.01 -0.84
CA ILE A 84 -6.20 0.92 -1.56
C ILE A 84 -6.67 0.86 -3.02
N ILE A 85 -5.73 0.61 -3.92
CA ILE A 85 -6.02 0.30 -5.32
C ILE A 85 -5.75 -1.18 -5.57
N SER A 86 -4.62 -1.70 -5.11
CA SER A 86 -4.30 -3.12 -5.23
C SER A 86 -3.34 -3.56 -4.12
N ALA A 87 -3.37 -4.84 -3.79
CA ALA A 87 -2.43 -5.45 -2.84
C ALA A 87 -2.18 -6.90 -3.24
N ARG A 88 -0.95 -7.35 -3.13
CA ARG A 88 -0.54 -8.73 -3.42
C ARG A 88 0.72 -9.06 -2.64
N ASP A 89 1.08 -10.35 -2.62
CA ASP A 89 2.36 -10.75 -2.08
C ASP A 89 3.51 -10.15 -2.91
N MET A 90 4.62 -9.87 -2.25
CA MET A 90 5.82 -9.38 -2.94
C MET A 90 6.39 -10.45 -3.87
N THR A 91 6.97 -9.99 -4.99
CA THR A 91 7.81 -10.86 -5.83
C THR A 91 9.16 -11.06 -5.15
N ASP A 92 9.93 -12.04 -5.63
CA ASP A 92 11.27 -12.30 -5.09
C ASP A 92 12.18 -11.07 -5.18
N ALA A 93 12.11 -10.32 -6.27
CA ALA A 93 12.89 -9.10 -6.45
C ALA A 93 12.49 -8.03 -5.44
N GLU A 94 11.19 -7.92 -5.16
CA GLU A 94 10.67 -6.96 -4.17
C GLU A 94 11.10 -7.35 -2.76
N ILE A 95 11.05 -8.63 -2.43
CA ILE A 95 11.52 -9.14 -1.14
C ILE A 95 12.98 -8.80 -0.93
N GLU A 96 13.80 -9.04 -1.95
CA GLU A 96 15.23 -8.75 -1.89
C GLU A 96 15.48 -7.27 -1.61
N ARG A 97 14.75 -6.40 -2.30
CA ARG A 97 14.88 -4.95 -2.09
C ARG A 97 14.39 -4.54 -0.70
N TYR A 98 13.32 -5.15 -0.22
CA TYR A 98 12.72 -4.81 1.06
C TYR A 98 13.61 -5.20 2.24
N LEU A 99 14.31 -6.34 2.14
CA LEU A 99 15.14 -6.88 3.22
C LEU A 99 16.56 -6.30 3.28
N LYS A 100 16.92 -5.45 2.33
CA LYS A 100 18.23 -4.82 2.34
C LYS A 100 18.42 -3.81 3.46
#